data_6d2512282b3644c3d8bc1f6c32153b75
#
_entry.id   6d2512282b3644c3d8bc1f6c32153b75
#
_cell.length_a   1.000
_cell.length_b   1.000
_cell.length_c   1.000
_cell.angle_alpha   90.00
_cell.angle_beta   90.00
_cell.angle_gamma   90.00
#
_symmetry.space_group_name_H-M   'P 1'
#
loop_
_entity.id
_entity.type
_entity.pdbx_description
1 polymer ?
#
loop_
_entity_poly.entity_id
_entity_poly.type
_entity_poly.pdbx_seq_one_letter_code
_entity_poly.pdbx_strand_id
1 'polypeptide(L)'
;LTGFHSGDVMSHNLFNTLQEFSPAPGMTAKLYSLPALEKAGIGKISRLPVSIRIVLEAVLRNVDGKKVGEEHVRQLAGWQPNAARSGEIPFVVARIVLQDFTGVPLLADLAAMRGVAGKMGKNPKVIEPLVQVDLVVDHSVQVDHYGKKEALDLNMKLEFQRNKERYQFMKWGMQAFDTFKVVPPGVGIVHQVNLEYLARGVHVKDGIYY
;
A
#
# COMPACT_ATOMS: atom_id res chain seq x y z
N LEU A 1 13.63 -20.49 -17.98
CA LEU A 1 13.98 -20.29 -16.55
C LEU A 1 12.95 -19.35 -15.97
N THR A 2 12.00 -19.96 -15.30
CA THR A 2 10.76 -19.39 -14.75
C THR A 2 11.07 -18.42 -13.61
N GLY A 3 10.64 -17.16 -13.79
CA GLY A 3 10.69 -16.13 -12.76
C GLY A 3 9.83 -16.56 -11.57
N PHE A 4 10.41 -16.57 -10.39
CA PHE A 4 9.67 -16.58 -9.13
C PHE A 4 8.97 -15.22 -9.02
N HIS A 5 7.71 -15.18 -9.34
CA HIS A 5 6.81 -14.09 -8.96
C HIS A 5 6.67 -14.10 -7.44
N SER A 6 6.65 -12.94 -6.83
CA SER A 6 6.23 -12.71 -5.44
C SER A 6 4.99 -13.56 -5.18
N GLY A 7 5.04 -14.40 -4.14
CA GLY A 7 4.11 -15.50 -3.88
C GLY A 7 2.69 -15.21 -4.35
N ASP A 8 2.27 -15.93 -5.38
CA ASP A 8 0.88 -16.01 -5.80
C ASP A 8 0.07 -16.49 -4.59
N VAL A 9 -0.55 -15.57 -3.90
CA VAL A 9 -1.67 -15.93 -3.02
C VAL A 9 -2.75 -16.39 -3.99
N MET A 10 -2.85 -17.71 -4.20
CA MET A 10 -3.93 -18.26 -5.01
C MET A 10 -5.22 -17.68 -4.49
N SER A 11 -5.99 -17.01 -5.35
CA SER A 11 -7.27 -16.43 -4.97
C SER A 11 -8.16 -17.53 -4.41
N HIS A 12 -8.43 -17.45 -3.11
CA HIS A 12 -9.36 -18.38 -2.45
C HIS A 12 -10.80 -17.96 -2.75
N ASN A 13 -11.75 -18.85 -2.51
CA ASN A 13 -13.18 -18.54 -2.61
C ASN A 13 -13.91 -18.89 -1.32
N LEU A 14 -13.36 -18.44 -0.18
CA LEU A 14 -13.94 -18.63 1.13
C LEU A 14 -15.39 -18.11 1.17
N PHE A 15 -16.34 -18.93 1.63
CA PHE A 15 -17.78 -18.62 1.69
C PHE A 15 -18.42 -18.23 0.33
N ASN A 16 -17.84 -18.62 -0.79
CA ASN A 16 -18.27 -18.21 -2.14
C ASN A 16 -18.35 -16.69 -2.33
N THR A 17 -17.39 -15.97 -1.72
CA THR A 17 -17.38 -14.51 -1.75
C THR A 17 -16.63 -13.92 -2.93
N LEU A 18 -15.77 -14.68 -3.60
CA LEU A 18 -15.11 -14.22 -4.83
C LEU A 18 -16.12 -14.25 -5.97
N GLN A 19 -16.57 -13.07 -6.37
CA GLN A 19 -17.62 -12.91 -7.38
C GLN A 19 -17.14 -12.08 -8.56
N GLU A 20 -17.69 -12.36 -9.74
CA GLU A 20 -17.49 -11.56 -10.93
C GLU A 20 -18.50 -10.43 -11.01
N PHE A 21 -18.06 -9.31 -11.56
CA PHE A 21 -18.89 -8.18 -11.88
C PHE A 21 -18.37 -7.47 -13.13
N SER A 22 -19.18 -6.59 -13.70
CA SER A 22 -18.79 -5.77 -14.85
C SER A 22 -18.60 -4.33 -14.38
N PRO A 23 -17.35 -3.83 -14.29
CA PRO A 23 -17.10 -2.43 -13.95
C PRO A 23 -17.41 -1.47 -15.10
N ALA A 24 -17.43 -1.97 -16.35
CA ALA A 24 -17.78 -1.22 -17.55
C ALA A 24 -18.25 -2.19 -18.64
N PRO A 25 -18.98 -1.71 -19.68
CA PRO A 25 -19.40 -2.55 -20.79
C PRO A 25 -18.24 -3.33 -21.41
N GLY A 26 -18.39 -4.65 -21.53
CA GLY A 26 -17.38 -5.55 -22.10
C GLY A 26 -16.20 -5.89 -21.18
N MET A 27 -16.20 -5.42 -19.93
CA MET A 27 -15.18 -5.76 -18.93
C MET A 27 -15.73 -6.75 -17.89
N THR A 28 -14.94 -7.75 -17.56
CA THR A 28 -15.18 -8.66 -16.43
C THR A 28 -14.09 -8.48 -15.40
N ALA A 29 -14.47 -8.34 -14.15
CA ALA A 29 -13.60 -8.15 -13.00
C ALA A 29 -14.10 -8.97 -11.81
N LYS A 30 -13.27 -9.12 -10.78
CA LYS A 30 -13.59 -9.89 -9.58
C LYS A 30 -13.47 -9.01 -8.33
N LEU A 31 -14.25 -9.34 -7.32
CA LEU A 31 -14.18 -8.74 -5.99
C LEU A 31 -14.57 -9.77 -4.92
N TYR A 32 -14.15 -9.52 -3.68
CA TYR A 32 -14.65 -10.27 -2.53
C TYR A 32 -15.93 -9.61 -2.01
N SER A 33 -17.06 -10.24 -2.26
CA SER A 33 -18.40 -9.68 -2.03
C SER A 33 -18.80 -9.80 -0.55
N LEU A 34 -18.88 -8.67 0.16
CA LEU A 34 -19.44 -8.62 1.52
C LEU A 34 -20.94 -9.00 1.56
N PRO A 35 -21.79 -8.62 0.59
CA PRO A 35 -23.15 -9.14 0.52
C PRO A 35 -23.22 -10.68 0.39
N ALA A 36 -22.29 -11.30 -0.33
CA ALA A 36 -22.22 -12.76 -0.41
C ALA A 36 -21.82 -13.38 0.93
N LEU A 37 -20.91 -12.75 1.67
CA LEU A 37 -20.53 -13.17 3.01
C LEU A 37 -21.75 -13.14 3.96
N GLU A 38 -22.60 -12.11 3.89
CA GLU A 38 -23.85 -12.03 4.66
C GLU A 38 -24.83 -13.13 4.27
N LYS A 39 -25.01 -13.40 2.97
CA LYS A 39 -25.85 -14.50 2.47
C LYS A 39 -25.35 -15.88 2.91
N ALA A 40 -24.07 -16.04 3.10
CA ALA A 40 -23.48 -17.27 3.65
C ALA A 40 -23.72 -17.44 5.18
N GLY A 41 -24.42 -16.51 5.82
CA GLY A 41 -24.77 -16.58 7.24
C GLY A 41 -23.64 -16.25 8.21
N ILE A 42 -22.57 -15.60 7.73
CA ILE A 42 -21.38 -15.33 8.56
C ILE A 42 -21.61 -14.18 9.54
N GLY A 43 -22.56 -13.28 9.27
CA GLY A 43 -22.91 -12.17 10.15
C GLY A 43 -23.91 -11.22 9.49
N LYS A 44 -24.30 -10.16 10.22
CA LYS A 44 -25.13 -9.07 9.68
C LYS A 44 -24.24 -7.95 9.14
N ILE A 45 -23.54 -8.22 8.04
CA ILE A 45 -22.49 -7.38 7.50
C ILE A 45 -23.00 -6.00 7.09
N SER A 46 -24.22 -5.92 6.53
CA SER A 46 -24.87 -4.67 6.13
C SER A 46 -25.10 -3.71 7.30
N ARG A 47 -25.14 -4.20 8.53
CA ARG A 47 -25.30 -3.41 9.75
C ARG A 47 -23.99 -2.94 10.39
N LEU A 48 -22.86 -3.44 9.92
CA LEU A 48 -21.55 -3.01 10.42
C LEU A 48 -21.25 -1.57 9.96
N PRO A 49 -20.55 -0.78 10.78
CA PRO A 49 -20.00 0.51 10.34
C PRO A 49 -19.16 0.35 9.05
N VAL A 50 -19.17 1.37 8.19
CA VAL A 50 -18.42 1.34 6.93
C VAL A 50 -16.93 1.05 7.16
N SER A 51 -16.32 1.68 8.18
CA SER A 51 -14.92 1.43 8.56
C SER A 51 -14.63 -0.05 8.89
N ILE A 52 -15.55 -0.70 9.62
CA ILE A 52 -15.40 -2.13 9.94
C ILE A 52 -15.59 -3.00 8.69
N ARG A 53 -16.49 -2.62 7.77
CA ARG A 53 -16.66 -3.33 6.49
C ARG A 53 -15.43 -3.24 5.60
N ILE A 54 -14.74 -2.09 5.57
CA ILE A 54 -13.48 -1.91 4.84
C ILE A 54 -12.40 -2.85 5.41
N VAL A 55 -12.26 -2.89 6.74
CA VAL A 55 -11.31 -3.80 7.39
C VAL A 55 -11.68 -5.26 7.14
N LEU A 56 -12.96 -5.60 7.22
CA LEU A 56 -13.46 -6.95 6.97
C LEU A 56 -13.19 -7.41 5.52
N GLU A 57 -13.40 -6.53 4.54
CA GLU A 57 -13.06 -6.83 3.14
C GLU A 57 -11.57 -7.11 2.99
N ALA A 58 -10.71 -6.26 3.56
CA ALA A 58 -9.27 -6.43 3.49
C ALA A 58 -8.81 -7.75 4.15
N VAL A 59 -9.39 -8.11 5.30
CA VAL A 59 -9.10 -9.39 5.97
C VAL A 59 -9.60 -10.56 5.12
N LEU A 60 -10.85 -10.51 4.63
CA LEU A 60 -11.42 -11.54 3.77
C LEU A 60 -10.56 -11.78 2.52
N ARG A 61 -10.17 -10.73 1.84
CA ARG A 61 -9.35 -10.81 0.62
C ARG A 61 -7.96 -11.38 0.84
N ASN A 62 -7.38 -11.16 2.01
CA ASN A 62 -6.02 -11.59 2.34
C ASN A 62 -5.97 -12.92 3.13
N VAL A 63 -7.04 -13.70 3.18
CA VAL A 63 -7.01 -15.02 3.81
C VAL A 63 -6.00 -15.91 3.09
N ASP A 64 -4.99 -16.38 3.83
CA ASP A 64 -3.91 -17.25 3.35
C ASP A 64 -3.79 -18.57 4.14
N GLY A 65 -4.66 -18.75 5.14
CA GLY A 65 -4.66 -19.91 6.03
C GLY A 65 -3.43 -20.02 6.94
N LYS A 66 -2.61 -18.97 7.02
CA LYS A 66 -1.40 -18.90 7.86
C LYS A 66 -1.43 -17.70 8.79
N LYS A 67 -1.34 -16.49 8.24
CA LYS A 67 -1.41 -15.23 9.00
C LYS A 67 -2.84 -14.76 9.13
N VAL A 68 -3.61 -14.88 8.07
CA VAL A 68 -5.01 -14.47 8.01
C VAL A 68 -5.85 -15.72 7.80
N GLY A 69 -6.62 -16.11 8.81
CA GLY A 69 -7.50 -17.27 8.78
C GLY A 69 -8.98 -16.90 8.71
N GLU A 70 -9.81 -17.92 8.53
CA GLU A 70 -11.27 -17.80 8.53
C GLU A 70 -11.80 -17.22 9.85
N GLU A 71 -11.17 -17.56 10.97
CA GLU A 71 -11.53 -17.08 12.30
C GLU A 71 -11.51 -15.56 12.41
N HIS A 72 -10.55 -14.88 11.76
CA HIS A 72 -10.45 -13.43 11.74
C HIS A 72 -11.60 -12.78 10.96
N VAL A 73 -12.02 -13.43 9.86
CA VAL A 73 -13.21 -12.99 9.09
C VAL A 73 -14.46 -13.11 9.97
N ARG A 74 -14.67 -14.22 10.66
CA ARG A 74 -15.81 -14.44 11.55
C ARG A 74 -15.80 -13.47 12.74
N GLN A 75 -14.63 -13.20 13.32
CA GLN A 75 -14.46 -12.26 14.42
C GLN A 75 -14.91 -10.85 14.02
N LEU A 76 -14.46 -10.36 12.86
CA LEU A 76 -14.87 -9.05 12.35
C LEU A 76 -16.33 -9.01 11.92
N ALA A 77 -16.84 -10.05 11.29
CA ALA A 77 -18.25 -10.15 10.92
C ALA A 77 -19.19 -10.13 12.13
N GLY A 78 -18.72 -10.64 13.26
CA GLY A 78 -19.41 -10.62 14.56
C GLY A 78 -19.15 -9.37 15.41
N TRP A 79 -18.47 -8.34 14.87
CA TRP A 79 -18.13 -7.15 15.63
C TRP A 79 -19.32 -6.47 16.29
N GLN A 80 -19.15 -6.05 17.55
CA GLN A 80 -20.16 -5.31 18.33
C GLN A 80 -19.52 -4.06 18.93
N PRO A 81 -20.24 -2.90 19.00
CA PRO A 81 -19.66 -1.63 19.44
C PRO A 81 -19.14 -1.66 20.88
N ASN A 82 -19.80 -2.37 21.77
CA ASN A 82 -19.51 -2.40 23.21
C ASN A 82 -18.87 -3.70 23.69
N ALA A 83 -18.45 -4.59 22.78
CA ALA A 83 -17.79 -5.83 23.18
C ALA A 83 -16.36 -5.58 23.66
N ALA A 84 -15.85 -6.45 24.54
CA ALA A 84 -14.45 -6.43 24.94
C ALA A 84 -13.54 -6.61 23.71
N ARG A 85 -12.41 -5.90 23.70
CA ARG A 85 -11.37 -5.99 22.66
C ARG A 85 -10.25 -6.91 23.13
N SER A 86 -10.46 -8.20 23.00
CA SER A 86 -9.55 -9.24 23.53
C SER A 86 -8.70 -9.93 22.46
N GLY A 87 -8.97 -9.68 21.17
CA GLY A 87 -8.25 -10.31 20.07
C GLY A 87 -7.62 -9.28 19.12
N GLU A 88 -6.51 -9.68 18.52
CA GLU A 88 -5.86 -8.94 17.43
C GLU A 88 -6.37 -9.46 16.09
N ILE A 89 -6.46 -8.57 15.11
CA ILE A 89 -6.82 -8.89 13.73
C ILE A 89 -5.62 -8.59 12.83
N PRO A 90 -5.11 -9.55 12.07
CA PRO A 90 -4.10 -9.29 11.08
C PRO A 90 -4.69 -8.43 9.96
N PHE A 91 -4.10 -7.28 9.70
CA PHE A 91 -4.58 -6.34 8.71
C PHE A 91 -3.49 -6.00 7.71
N VAL A 92 -3.77 -6.22 6.42
CA VAL A 92 -2.88 -5.85 5.33
C VAL A 92 -3.40 -4.53 4.74
N VAL A 93 -2.61 -3.47 4.87
CA VAL A 93 -2.94 -2.16 4.29
C VAL A 93 -2.85 -2.21 2.76
N ALA A 94 -3.58 -1.33 2.07
CA ALA A 94 -3.51 -1.25 0.61
C ALA A 94 -2.21 -0.58 0.13
N ARG A 95 -1.70 0.39 0.90
CA ARG A 95 -0.44 1.09 0.64
C ARG A 95 0.06 1.81 1.88
N ILE A 96 1.31 2.27 1.82
CA ILE A 96 1.97 3.04 2.87
C ILE A 96 2.37 4.40 2.29
N VAL A 97 2.12 5.47 3.03
CA VAL A 97 2.59 6.82 2.71
C VAL A 97 3.60 7.24 3.77
N LEU A 98 4.76 7.69 3.32
CA LEU A 98 5.88 8.09 4.16
C LEU A 98 6.30 9.52 3.85
N GLN A 99 6.78 10.23 4.85
CA GLN A 99 7.62 11.40 4.68
C GLN A 99 9.08 10.93 4.50
N ASP A 100 9.95 11.83 4.07
CA ASP A 100 11.37 11.53 3.91
C ASP A 100 12.09 11.18 5.22
N PHE A 101 11.69 11.76 6.36
CA PHE A 101 12.23 11.38 7.68
C PHE A 101 11.93 9.93 8.07
N THR A 102 10.84 9.36 7.62
CA THR A 102 10.47 7.97 7.85
C THR A 102 10.80 7.08 6.66
N GLY A 103 10.76 7.63 5.46
CA GLY A 103 10.95 6.90 4.21
C GLY A 103 12.41 6.62 3.87
N VAL A 104 13.33 7.54 4.16
CA VAL A 104 14.76 7.32 3.91
C VAL A 104 15.34 6.22 4.83
N PRO A 105 15.06 6.19 6.14
CA PRO A 105 15.42 5.05 6.99
C PRO A 105 14.83 3.71 6.51
N LEU A 106 13.54 3.68 6.14
CA LEU A 106 12.93 2.46 5.58
C LEU A 106 13.68 1.98 4.33
N LEU A 107 14.01 2.89 3.42
CA LEU A 107 14.74 2.55 2.20
C LEU A 107 16.15 2.02 2.52
N ALA A 108 16.81 2.58 3.54
CA ALA A 108 18.11 2.12 4.02
C ALA A 108 18.03 0.68 4.58
N ASP A 109 16.99 0.39 5.36
CA ASP A 109 16.74 -0.96 5.88
C ASP A 109 16.47 -1.96 4.74
N LEU A 110 15.64 -1.61 3.76
CA LEU A 110 15.40 -2.45 2.58
C LEU A 110 16.68 -2.71 1.79
N ALA A 111 17.52 -1.69 1.62
CA ALA A 111 18.83 -1.83 0.98
C ALA A 111 19.75 -2.77 1.75
N ALA A 112 19.82 -2.63 3.08
CA ALA A 112 20.59 -3.49 3.96
C ALA A 112 20.11 -4.95 3.90
N MET A 113 18.79 -5.17 3.93
CA MET A 113 18.19 -6.50 3.77
C MET A 113 18.57 -7.15 2.43
N ARG A 114 18.55 -6.40 1.33
CA ARG A 114 19.03 -6.88 0.03
C ARG A 114 20.52 -7.27 0.07
N GLY A 115 21.34 -6.45 0.73
CA GLY A 115 22.75 -6.75 0.95
C GLY A 115 22.96 -8.05 1.71
N VAL A 116 22.20 -8.29 2.77
CA VAL A 116 22.24 -9.56 3.55
C VAL A 116 21.77 -10.73 2.69
N ALA A 117 20.66 -10.62 1.97
CA ALA A 117 20.18 -11.67 1.07
C ALA A 117 21.26 -12.08 0.04
N GLY A 118 21.94 -11.09 -0.55
CA GLY A 118 23.06 -11.34 -1.47
C GLY A 118 24.24 -12.06 -0.80
N LYS A 119 24.63 -11.66 0.41
CA LYS A 119 25.68 -12.35 1.18
C LYS A 119 25.31 -13.80 1.51
N MET A 120 24.05 -14.09 1.68
CA MET A 120 23.51 -15.45 1.90
C MET A 120 23.35 -16.26 0.60
N GLY A 121 23.81 -15.74 -0.55
CA GLY A 121 23.64 -16.40 -1.85
C GLY A 121 22.20 -16.44 -2.37
N LYS A 122 21.32 -15.61 -1.82
CA LYS A 122 19.92 -15.49 -2.28
C LYS A 122 19.78 -14.34 -3.27
N ASN A 123 18.74 -14.40 -4.09
CA ASN A 123 18.42 -13.29 -4.98
C ASN A 123 17.98 -12.06 -4.15
N PRO A 124 18.71 -10.92 -4.19
CA PRO A 124 18.31 -9.73 -3.44
C PRO A 124 16.92 -9.20 -3.79
N LYS A 125 16.42 -9.45 -4.99
CA LYS A 125 15.10 -9.01 -5.45
C LYS A 125 13.92 -9.68 -4.71
N VAL A 126 14.16 -10.73 -3.91
CA VAL A 126 13.12 -11.29 -3.03
C VAL A 126 12.74 -10.32 -1.90
N ILE A 127 13.61 -9.35 -1.61
CA ILE A 127 13.32 -8.27 -0.67
C ILE A 127 12.61 -7.15 -1.44
N GLU A 128 11.31 -7.08 -1.25
CA GLU A 128 10.40 -6.11 -1.88
C GLU A 128 9.34 -5.70 -0.86
N PRO A 129 8.91 -4.43 -0.79
CA PRO A 129 7.74 -4.07 0.00
C PRO A 129 6.50 -4.87 -0.43
N LEU A 130 5.74 -5.38 0.53
CA LEU A 130 4.55 -6.21 0.26
C LEU A 130 3.38 -5.41 -0.33
N VAL A 131 3.39 -4.10 -0.14
CA VAL A 131 2.39 -3.16 -0.64
C VAL A 131 3.07 -1.94 -1.23
N GLN A 132 2.35 -1.18 -2.04
CA GLN A 132 2.83 0.09 -2.58
C GLN A 132 3.30 1.03 -1.47
N VAL A 133 4.49 1.57 -1.62
CA VAL A 133 5.08 2.59 -0.75
C VAL A 133 5.24 3.88 -1.54
N ASP A 134 4.64 4.95 -1.07
CA ASP A 134 4.76 6.30 -1.62
C ASP A 134 5.50 7.17 -0.59
N LEU A 135 6.75 7.52 -0.89
CA LEU A 135 7.52 8.48 -0.11
C LEU A 135 7.30 9.87 -0.70
N VAL A 136 6.78 10.78 0.11
CA VAL A 136 6.58 12.18 -0.27
C VAL A 136 7.64 13.02 0.40
N VAL A 137 8.52 13.65 -0.41
CA VAL A 137 9.53 14.56 0.10
C VAL A 137 8.84 15.80 0.69
N ASP A 138 9.35 16.30 1.80
CA ASP A 138 8.82 17.51 2.45
C ASP A 138 8.66 18.64 1.42
N HIS A 139 7.56 19.34 1.52
CA HIS A 139 7.23 20.48 0.66
C HIS A 139 8.15 21.69 0.87
N SER A 140 8.87 21.75 1.99
CA SER A 140 9.68 22.88 2.39
C SER A 140 10.95 22.95 1.58
N VAL A 141 10.97 23.88 0.62
CA VAL A 141 12.18 24.26 -0.12
C VAL A 141 12.68 25.58 0.45
N GLN A 142 13.97 25.63 0.82
CA GLN A 142 14.58 26.86 1.30
C GLN A 142 14.54 27.96 0.24
N VAL A 143 14.05 29.14 0.61
CA VAL A 143 13.94 30.28 -0.28
C VAL A 143 15.22 31.12 -0.23
N ASP A 144 16.10 30.94 -1.21
CA ASP A 144 17.29 31.78 -1.41
C ASP A 144 17.04 32.88 -2.43
N HIS A 145 16.14 32.64 -3.37
CA HIS A 145 15.75 33.58 -4.42
C HIS A 145 14.28 33.92 -4.30
N TYR A 146 13.95 35.21 -4.44
CA TYR A 146 12.57 35.72 -4.36
C TYR A 146 12.40 36.95 -5.26
N GLY A 147 11.16 37.38 -5.44
CA GLY A 147 10.83 38.64 -6.15
C GLY A 147 11.15 38.64 -7.65
N LYS A 148 11.43 37.49 -8.27
CA LYS A 148 11.70 37.35 -9.70
C LYS A 148 11.08 36.09 -10.28
N LYS A 149 10.82 36.09 -11.58
CA LYS A 149 10.12 35.00 -12.27
C LYS A 149 10.83 33.66 -12.15
N GLU A 150 12.15 33.65 -12.16
CA GLU A 150 13.00 32.46 -12.12
C GLU A 150 13.26 31.93 -10.69
N ALA A 151 12.71 32.59 -9.66
CA ALA A 151 13.01 32.29 -8.27
C ALA A 151 12.71 30.83 -7.92
N LEU A 152 11.58 30.28 -8.40
CA LEU A 152 11.22 28.87 -8.15
C LEU A 152 12.28 27.91 -8.70
N ASP A 153 12.64 28.06 -9.96
CA ASP A 153 13.60 27.17 -10.63
C ASP A 153 14.98 27.23 -9.97
N LEU A 154 15.40 28.44 -9.56
CA LEU A 154 16.67 28.63 -8.87
C LEU A 154 16.68 27.98 -7.49
N ASN A 155 15.61 28.12 -6.71
CA ASN A 155 15.49 27.49 -5.41
C ASN A 155 15.44 25.96 -5.56
N MET A 156 14.71 25.43 -6.51
CA MET A 156 14.66 23.99 -6.78
C MET A 156 16.03 23.43 -7.19
N LYS A 157 16.76 24.17 -8.03
CA LYS A 157 18.14 23.79 -8.41
C LYS A 157 19.07 23.71 -7.21
N LEU A 158 19.00 24.68 -6.31
CA LEU A 158 19.78 24.69 -5.07
C LEU A 158 19.35 23.54 -4.12
N GLU A 159 18.07 23.26 -4.02
CA GLU A 159 17.54 22.14 -3.23
C GLU A 159 18.15 20.80 -3.70
N PHE A 160 18.08 20.51 -4.99
CA PHE A 160 18.67 19.28 -5.54
C PHE A 160 20.20 19.27 -5.44
N GLN A 161 20.86 20.39 -5.49
CA GLN A 161 22.32 20.49 -5.34
C GLN A 161 22.74 20.23 -3.90
N ARG A 162 22.05 20.84 -2.90
CA ARG A 162 22.33 20.68 -1.47
C ARG A 162 22.07 19.27 -0.97
N ASN A 163 21.02 18.64 -1.48
CA ASN A 163 20.59 17.31 -1.06
C ASN A 163 20.88 16.21 -2.09
N LYS A 164 21.93 16.39 -2.88
CA LYS A 164 22.24 15.52 -4.04
C LYS A 164 22.29 14.05 -3.68
N GLU A 165 23.02 13.68 -2.63
CA GLU A 165 23.18 12.28 -2.22
C GLU A 165 21.86 11.65 -1.78
N ARG A 166 21.06 12.40 -1.02
CA ARG A 166 19.74 11.97 -0.57
C ARG A 166 18.80 11.69 -1.75
N TYR A 167 18.72 12.61 -2.72
CA TYR A 167 17.89 12.41 -3.90
C TYR A 167 18.40 11.33 -4.83
N GLN A 168 19.71 11.15 -4.94
CA GLN A 168 20.28 10.03 -5.67
C GLN A 168 19.91 8.69 -5.03
N PHE A 169 19.93 8.60 -3.71
CA PHE A 169 19.53 7.40 -2.98
C PHE A 169 18.03 7.09 -3.16
N MET A 170 17.17 8.08 -3.03
CA MET A 170 15.74 7.91 -3.29
C MET A 170 15.45 7.50 -4.74
N LYS A 171 16.13 8.10 -5.71
CA LYS A 171 16.01 7.73 -7.13
C LYS A 171 16.48 6.28 -7.37
N TRP A 172 17.55 5.88 -6.73
CA TRP A 172 17.96 4.47 -6.74
C TRP A 172 16.88 3.56 -6.19
N GLY A 173 16.25 3.92 -5.08
CA GLY A 173 15.15 3.16 -4.48
C GLY A 173 13.98 2.94 -5.43
N MET A 174 13.56 4.00 -6.15
CA MET A 174 12.52 3.90 -7.18
C MET A 174 12.86 2.95 -8.34
N GLN A 175 14.16 2.76 -8.62
CA GLN A 175 14.66 1.87 -9.67
C GLN A 175 14.90 0.45 -9.16
N ALA A 176 15.24 0.34 -7.88
CA ALA A 176 15.57 -0.93 -7.25
C ALA A 176 14.32 -1.72 -6.83
N PHE A 177 13.25 -1.04 -6.42
CA PHE A 177 12.02 -1.63 -5.91
C PHE A 177 10.83 -1.27 -6.80
N ASP A 178 10.06 -2.26 -7.20
CA ASP A 178 8.90 -2.06 -8.10
C ASP A 178 7.74 -1.35 -7.40
N THR A 179 7.58 -1.60 -6.10
CA THR A 179 6.50 -1.04 -5.27
C THR A 179 6.87 0.25 -4.54
N PHE A 180 8.07 0.79 -4.75
CA PHE A 180 8.53 2.01 -4.10
C PHE A 180 8.50 3.21 -5.06
N LYS A 181 7.78 4.27 -4.69
CA LYS A 181 7.67 5.51 -5.45
C LYS A 181 8.07 6.71 -4.59
N VAL A 182 8.56 7.76 -5.23
CA VAL A 182 8.93 9.01 -4.57
C VAL A 182 8.24 10.18 -5.29
N VAL A 183 7.58 11.03 -4.51
CA VAL A 183 7.10 12.34 -4.95
C VAL A 183 8.16 13.37 -4.62
N PRO A 184 8.69 14.12 -5.61
CA PRO A 184 9.78 15.06 -5.40
C PRO A 184 9.36 16.29 -4.59
N PRO A 185 10.32 17.11 -4.11
CA PRO A 185 10.01 18.35 -3.42
C PRO A 185 9.26 19.34 -4.31
N GLY A 186 8.54 20.28 -3.70
CA GLY A 186 7.83 21.34 -4.43
C GLY A 186 6.45 20.95 -4.99
N VAL A 187 5.98 19.72 -4.77
CA VAL A 187 4.64 19.29 -5.21
C VAL A 187 3.57 19.68 -4.21
N GLY A 188 3.84 19.61 -2.93
CA GLY A 188 2.93 19.95 -1.85
C GLY A 188 3.23 19.17 -0.58
N ILE A 189 2.52 19.49 0.51
CA ILE A 189 2.65 18.74 1.76
C ILE A 189 2.13 17.32 1.60
N VAL A 190 2.68 16.37 2.35
CA VAL A 190 2.38 14.94 2.24
C VAL A 190 0.88 14.63 2.32
N HIS A 191 0.15 15.32 3.20
CA HIS A 191 -1.29 15.08 3.35
C HIS A 191 -2.10 15.53 2.13
N GLN A 192 -1.78 16.69 1.55
CA GLN A 192 -2.43 17.20 0.35
C GLN A 192 -2.07 16.34 -0.86
N VAL A 193 -0.81 16.03 -1.06
CA VAL A 193 -0.36 15.13 -2.15
C VAL A 193 -1.03 13.77 -2.02
N ASN A 194 -1.16 13.24 -0.80
CA ASN A 194 -1.88 11.99 -0.58
C ASN A 194 -3.35 12.09 -1.01
N LEU A 195 -4.06 13.14 -0.58
CA LEU A 195 -5.49 13.30 -0.86
C LEU A 195 -5.78 13.63 -2.34
N GLU A 196 -4.94 14.44 -2.95
CA GLU A 196 -5.21 14.98 -4.29
C GLU A 196 -4.70 14.09 -5.43
N TYR A 197 -3.60 13.38 -5.22
CA TYR A 197 -2.91 12.65 -6.28
C TYR A 197 -2.69 11.16 -6.00
N LEU A 198 -2.41 10.78 -4.76
CA LEU A 198 -2.01 9.41 -4.43
C LEU A 198 -3.17 8.54 -3.94
N ALA A 199 -4.12 9.11 -3.18
CA ALA A 199 -5.25 8.35 -2.65
C ALA A 199 -6.15 7.85 -3.78
N ARG A 200 -6.46 6.56 -3.73
CA ARG A 200 -7.36 5.90 -4.67
C ARG A 200 -8.51 5.28 -3.90
N GLY A 201 -9.72 5.48 -4.39
CA GLY A 201 -10.92 4.84 -3.84
C GLY A 201 -11.05 3.37 -4.22
N VAL A 202 -10.36 2.95 -5.28
CA VAL A 202 -10.38 1.58 -5.80
C VAL A 202 -8.97 1.17 -6.20
N HIS A 203 -8.56 0.01 -5.75
CA HIS A 203 -7.32 -0.65 -6.15
C HIS A 203 -7.64 -1.90 -6.97
N VAL A 204 -6.69 -2.31 -7.80
CA VAL A 204 -6.77 -3.54 -8.59
C VAL A 204 -5.45 -4.29 -8.44
N LYS A 205 -5.53 -5.56 -8.07
CA LYS A 205 -4.40 -6.48 -8.04
C LYS A 205 -4.86 -7.83 -8.57
N ASP A 206 -4.15 -8.37 -9.55
CA ASP A 206 -4.43 -9.70 -10.15
C ASP A 206 -5.88 -9.86 -10.63
N GLY A 207 -6.48 -8.77 -11.18
CA GLY A 207 -7.86 -8.74 -11.65
C GLY A 207 -8.92 -8.64 -10.54
N ILE A 208 -8.50 -8.53 -9.27
CA ILE A 208 -9.38 -8.35 -8.12
C ILE A 208 -9.43 -6.87 -7.75
N TYR A 209 -10.64 -6.34 -7.68
CA TYR A 209 -10.94 -4.97 -7.28
C TYR A 209 -11.24 -4.90 -5.78
N TYR A 210 -10.74 -3.87 -5.12
CA TYR A 210 -10.92 -3.65 -3.68
C TYR A 210 -10.77 -2.19 -3.28
#